data_64ee7e0113138549eb70b24cf0f86501
#
_entry.id   64ee7e0113138549eb70b24cf0f86501
#
_cell.length_a   1.000
_cell.length_b   1.000
_cell.length_c   1.000
_cell.angle_alpha   90.00
_cell.angle_beta   90.00
_cell.angle_gamma   90.00
#
_symmetry.space_group_name_H-M   'P 1'
#
loop_
_entity.id
_entity.type
_entity.pdbx_description
1 polymer ?
#
loop_
_entity_poly.entity_id
_entity_poly.type
_entity_poly.pdbx_seq_one_letter_code
_entity_poly.pdbx_strand_id
1 'polypeptide(L)'
;MIKNCLLTLSLFAISLTSSMSETNSGFSSEIDHTSILKVTNAVAEWQIANPAKWDTTDWTNGTLWTGIAAHAHTTGNDRYYNVLRDMALKNDYKLGHRKGFADDHIVGRAYLWLYLRDELPHQLAPTKKVFDEFVARPHDESLFWKNQIHLREWAWCDSLFMGPSTLAMLHSATGERRYLDTMDKLWWKTADYLYDKESSLFWRDSSYFTRKEKNGEKVFWARGNGWVLAGLCHILQHMPADYPTRPRYVKLFKEMSA
;
A
#
# COMPACT_ATOMS: atom_id res chain seq x y z
N MET A 1 -83.12 -13.93 -43.21
CA MET A 1 -82.81 -13.03 -42.06
C MET A 1 -81.72 -13.65 -41.23
N ILE A 2 -80.48 -13.31 -41.42
CA ILE A 2 -79.36 -13.79 -40.63
C ILE A 2 -78.61 -12.53 -40.20
N LYS A 3 -78.60 -12.25 -38.90
CA LYS A 3 -77.90 -11.11 -38.26
C LYS A 3 -76.42 -11.39 -38.13
N ASN A 4 -75.61 -10.55 -38.73
CA ASN A 4 -74.18 -10.55 -38.53
C ASN A 4 -73.84 -10.06 -37.08
N CYS A 5 -73.08 -10.85 -36.32
CA CYS A 5 -72.53 -10.48 -35.09
C CYS A 5 -71.02 -10.25 -35.29
N LEU A 6 -70.62 -8.98 -35.30
CA LEU A 6 -69.19 -8.58 -35.32
C LEU A 6 -68.61 -8.69 -33.89
N LEU A 7 -67.71 -9.61 -33.70
CA LEU A 7 -66.87 -9.68 -32.51
C LEU A 7 -65.66 -8.78 -32.72
N THR A 8 -65.61 -7.67 -32.00
CA THR A 8 -64.40 -6.85 -31.86
C THR A 8 -63.45 -7.45 -30.81
N LEU A 9 -62.31 -8.00 -31.24
CA LEU A 9 -61.21 -8.40 -30.34
C LEU A 9 -60.43 -7.15 -29.98
N SER A 10 -60.55 -6.72 -28.72
CA SER A 10 -59.66 -5.71 -28.14
C SER A 10 -58.36 -6.38 -27.66
N LEU A 11 -57.26 -6.17 -28.37
CA LEU A 11 -55.92 -6.52 -27.89
C LEU A 11 -55.53 -5.58 -26.77
N PHE A 12 -55.51 -6.06 -25.54
CA PHE A 12 -54.85 -5.42 -24.43
C PHE A 12 -53.33 -5.74 -24.50
N ALA A 13 -52.55 -4.78 -24.98
CA ALA A 13 -51.09 -4.84 -24.85
C ALA A 13 -50.72 -4.54 -23.42
N ILE A 14 -50.41 -5.58 -22.64
CA ILE A 14 -49.79 -5.44 -21.31
C ILE A 14 -48.33 -5.09 -21.55
N SER A 15 -47.99 -3.81 -21.42
CA SER A 15 -46.63 -3.35 -21.36
C SER A 15 -46.03 -3.74 -19.98
N LEU A 16 -45.28 -4.85 -19.96
CA LEU A 16 -44.41 -5.19 -18.82
C LEU A 16 -43.22 -4.25 -18.83
N THR A 17 -43.35 -3.10 -18.20
CA THR A 17 -42.22 -2.33 -17.78
C THR A 17 -41.59 -3.09 -16.57
N SER A 18 -40.55 -3.90 -16.84
CA SER A 18 -39.69 -4.37 -15.81
C SER A 18 -38.97 -3.16 -15.22
N SER A 19 -39.50 -2.61 -14.13
CA SER A 19 -38.74 -1.74 -13.26
C SER A 19 -37.60 -2.56 -12.68
N MET A 20 -36.41 -2.49 -13.28
CA MET A 20 -35.20 -2.87 -12.59
C MET A 20 -35.13 -1.95 -11.39
N SER A 21 -35.43 -2.51 -10.21
CA SER A 21 -35.09 -1.89 -8.95
C SER A 21 -33.58 -1.69 -8.96
N GLU A 22 -33.10 -0.50 -9.26
CA GLU A 22 -31.76 -0.10 -8.91
C GLU A 22 -31.64 -0.31 -7.43
N THR A 23 -30.88 -1.32 -7.02
CA THR A 23 -30.44 -1.47 -5.64
C THR A 23 -29.55 -0.28 -5.38
N ASN A 24 -30.15 0.78 -4.83
CA ASN A 24 -29.45 1.98 -4.43
C ASN A 24 -28.41 1.57 -3.41
N SER A 25 -27.16 1.37 -3.84
CA SER A 25 -26.03 0.94 -2.99
C SER A 25 -25.76 1.90 -1.83
N GLY A 26 -26.47 3.02 -1.80
CA GLY A 26 -26.27 4.08 -0.83
C GLY A 26 -24.94 4.84 -0.98
N PHE A 27 -24.15 4.52 -2.02
CA PHE A 27 -22.92 5.23 -2.36
C PHE A 27 -23.17 6.16 -3.56
N SER A 28 -22.54 7.34 -3.52
CA SER A 28 -22.53 8.33 -4.58
C SER A 28 -21.29 8.16 -5.47
N SER A 29 -21.40 8.51 -6.75
CA SER A 29 -20.24 8.68 -7.65
C SER A 29 -19.58 10.05 -7.54
N GLU A 30 -20.14 10.94 -6.73
CA GLU A 30 -19.59 12.28 -6.52
C GLU A 30 -18.24 12.22 -5.79
N ILE A 31 -17.28 13.01 -6.28
CA ILE A 31 -15.94 13.14 -5.68
C ILE A 31 -15.94 14.31 -4.71
N ASP A 32 -16.73 14.21 -3.65
CA ASP A 32 -16.77 15.14 -2.52
C ASP A 32 -16.32 14.46 -1.23
N HIS A 33 -15.97 15.25 -0.23
CA HIS A 33 -15.46 14.77 1.05
C HIS A 33 -16.40 13.77 1.74
N THR A 34 -17.70 14.05 1.75
CA THR A 34 -18.69 13.20 2.43
C THR A 34 -18.86 11.85 1.75
N SER A 35 -18.97 11.86 0.41
CA SER A 35 -19.08 10.64 -0.40
C SER A 35 -17.83 9.77 -0.28
N ILE A 36 -16.64 10.38 -0.33
CA ILE A 36 -15.35 9.69 -0.13
C ILE A 36 -15.28 9.08 1.27
N LEU A 37 -15.60 9.82 2.33
CA LEU A 37 -15.58 9.29 3.69
C LEU A 37 -16.58 8.15 3.89
N LYS A 38 -17.76 8.23 3.29
CA LYS A 38 -18.74 7.15 3.38
C LYS A 38 -18.20 5.83 2.81
N VAL A 39 -17.56 5.90 1.64
CA VAL A 39 -16.94 4.72 1.00
C VAL A 39 -15.75 4.21 1.82
N THR A 40 -14.83 5.09 2.20
CA THR A 40 -13.63 4.68 2.94
C THR A 40 -13.95 4.14 4.34
N ASN A 41 -14.95 4.68 5.02
CA ASN A 41 -15.47 4.11 6.28
C ASN A 41 -16.03 2.70 6.05
N ALA A 42 -16.87 2.49 5.04
CA ALA A 42 -17.43 1.18 4.75
C ALA A 42 -16.35 0.15 4.43
N VAL A 43 -15.34 0.53 3.64
CA VAL A 43 -14.18 -0.34 3.34
C VAL A 43 -13.37 -0.64 4.61
N ALA A 44 -13.09 0.36 5.43
CA ALA A 44 -12.33 0.18 6.67
C ALA A 44 -13.05 -0.78 7.64
N GLU A 45 -14.36 -0.57 7.87
CA GLU A 45 -15.15 -1.44 8.74
C GLU A 45 -15.20 -2.88 8.21
N TRP A 46 -15.39 -3.05 6.89
CA TRP A 46 -15.41 -4.39 6.30
C TRP A 46 -14.04 -5.08 6.45
N GLN A 47 -12.94 -4.38 6.19
CA GLN A 47 -11.59 -4.94 6.31
C GLN A 47 -11.22 -5.29 7.76
N ILE A 48 -11.65 -4.47 8.73
CA ILE A 48 -11.45 -4.76 10.17
C ILE A 48 -12.20 -6.04 10.57
N ALA A 49 -13.42 -6.22 10.06
CA ALA A 49 -14.23 -7.41 10.32
C ALA A 49 -13.74 -8.66 9.54
N ASN A 50 -13.02 -8.47 8.42
CA ASN A 50 -12.57 -9.53 7.52
C ASN A 50 -11.06 -9.39 7.21
N PRO A 51 -10.18 -9.47 8.22
CA PRO A 51 -8.74 -9.38 8.00
C PRO A 51 -8.24 -10.58 7.18
N ALA A 52 -7.08 -10.41 6.53
CA ALA A 52 -6.44 -11.54 5.86
C ALA A 52 -6.12 -12.65 6.88
N LYS A 53 -6.18 -13.91 6.42
CA LYS A 53 -5.98 -15.11 7.26
C LYS A 53 -4.56 -15.30 7.83
N TRP A 54 -3.61 -14.48 7.36
CA TRP A 54 -2.21 -14.52 7.77
C TRP A 54 -2.00 -13.84 9.13
N ASP A 55 -0.82 -14.00 9.70
CA ASP A 55 -0.46 -13.32 10.94
C ASP A 55 -0.67 -11.80 10.84
N THR A 56 -0.98 -11.18 11.95
CA THR A 56 -1.23 -9.74 12.02
C THR A 56 -0.02 -8.88 11.63
N THR A 57 1.18 -9.45 11.71
CA THR A 57 2.45 -8.83 11.29
C THR A 57 2.87 -9.21 9.87
N ASP A 58 2.15 -10.13 9.19
CA ASP A 58 2.40 -10.43 7.78
C ASP A 58 2.12 -9.20 6.90
N TRP A 59 2.81 -9.06 5.78
CA TRP A 59 2.68 -7.91 4.88
C TRP A 59 1.23 -7.67 4.42
N THR A 60 0.43 -8.71 4.25
CA THR A 60 -0.98 -8.60 3.82
C THR A 60 -1.83 -7.84 4.83
N ASN A 61 -1.64 -8.11 6.11
CA ASN A 61 -2.26 -7.36 7.20
C ASN A 61 -1.49 -6.06 7.50
N GLY A 62 -0.17 -6.04 7.35
CA GLY A 62 0.66 -4.84 7.53
C GLY A 62 0.25 -3.70 6.59
N THR A 63 -0.09 -4.01 5.33
CA THR A 63 -0.63 -3.03 4.39
C THR A 63 -2.03 -2.57 4.76
N LEU A 64 -2.89 -3.46 5.27
CA LEU A 64 -4.18 -3.07 5.84
C LEU A 64 -4.00 -2.08 7.00
N TRP A 65 -3.13 -2.37 7.96
CA TRP A 65 -2.87 -1.49 9.10
C TRP A 65 -2.31 -0.12 8.68
N THR A 66 -1.52 -0.07 7.61
CA THR A 66 -1.07 1.20 7.01
C THR A 66 -2.26 2.01 6.47
N GLY A 67 -3.20 1.35 5.80
CA GLY A 67 -4.44 1.97 5.31
C GLY A 67 -5.34 2.45 6.46
N ILE A 68 -5.54 1.64 7.49
CA ILE A 68 -6.33 2.01 8.68
C ILE A 68 -5.68 3.19 9.42
N ALA A 69 -4.34 3.23 9.52
CA ALA A 69 -3.63 4.35 10.15
C ALA A 69 -3.82 5.66 9.37
N ALA A 70 -3.71 5.62 8.05
CA ALA A 70 -3.98 6.78 7.20
C ALA A 70 -5.43 7.24 7.32
N HIS A 71 -6.38 6.30 7.35
CA HIS A 71 -7.80 6.60 7.52
C HIS A 71 -8.10 7.20 8.91
N ALA A 72 -7.51 6.65 9.98
CA ALA A 72 -7.61 7.19 11.33
C ALA A 72 -7.10 8.63 11.40
N HIS A 73 -5.96 8.91 10.77
CA HIS A 73 -5.38 10.25 10.69
C HIS A 73 -6.29 11.23 9.92
N THR A 74 -6.82 10.80 8.77
CA THR A 74 -7.67 11.64 7.92
C THR A 74 -8.99 11.96 8.57
N THR A 75 -9.59 11.01 9.31
CA THR A 75 -10.91 11.18 9.94
C THR A 75 -10.84 11.73 11.35
N GLY A 76 -9.69 11.65 12.02
CA GLY A 76 -9.55 11.93 13.46
C GLY A 76 -10.35 10.98 14.35
N ASN A 77 -10.86 9.85 13.83
CA ASN A 77 -11.76 8.97 14.55
C ASN A 77 -10.98 7.99 15.43
N ASP A 78 -11.19 8.12 16.74
CA ASP A 78 -10.55 7.29 17.78
C ASP A 78 -10.82 5.79 17.63
N ARG A 79 -11.94 5.39 17.01
CA ARG A 79 -12.24 3.99 16.74
C ARG A 79 -11.11 3.29 15.97
N TYR A 80 -10.62 3.92 14.91
CA TYR A 80 -9.56 3.34 14.07
C TYR A 80 -8.21 3.33 14.80
N TYR A 81 -7.92 4.34 15.60
CA TYR A 81 -6.75 4.33 16.47
C TYR A 81 -6.82 3.22 17.52
N ASN A 82 -8.01 2.95 18.10
CA ASN A 82 -8.18 1.86 19.05
C ASN A 82 -7.96 0.49 18.40
N VAL A 83 -8.45 0.28 17.18
CA VAL A 83 -8.19 -0.95 16.41
C VAL A 83 -6.68 -1.15 16.20
N LEU A 84 -5.93 -0.08 15.86
CA LEU A 84 -4.48 -0.15 15.72
C LEU A 84 -3.78 -0.43 17.05
N ARG A 85 -4.23 0.17 18.16
CA ARG A 85 -3.67 -0.12 19.50
C ARG A 85 -3.90 -1.57 19.90
N ASP A 86 -5.08 -2.10 19.71
CA ASP A 86 -5.41 -3.49 20.04
C ASP A 86 -4.53 -4.46 19.25
N MET A 87 -4.37 -4.21 17.95
CA MET A 87 -3.46 -4.97 17.09
C MET A 87 -2.01 -4.86 17.59
N ALA A 88 -1.54 -3.65 17.89
CA ALA A 88 -0.16 -3.40 18.31
C ALA A 88 0.15 -4.05 19.67
N LEU A 89 -0.76 -3.94 20.64
CA LEU A 89 -0.66 -4.58 21.95
C LEU A 89 -0.62 -6.10 21.82
N LYS A 90 -1.46 -6.69 20.98
CA LYS A 90 -1.47 -8.13 20.71
C LYS A 90 -0.13 -8.64 20.19
N ASN A 91 0.61 -7.81 19.48
CA ASN A 91 1.92 -8.13 18.89
C ASN A 91 3.10 -7.63 19.74
N ASP A 92 2.88 -7.05 20.92
CA ASP A 92 3.92 -6.36 21.71
C ASP A 92 4.71 -5.33 20.88
N TYR A 93 4.08 -4.68 19.92
CA TYR A 93 4.69 -3.76 18.93
C TYR A 93 5.85 -4.39 18.13
N LYS A 94 5.93 -5.71 18.04
CA LYS A 94 6.98 -6.43 17.30
C LYS A 94 6.68 -6.45 15.81
N LEU A 95 7.73 -6.29 15.02
CA LEU A 95 7.70 -6.50 13.58
C LEU A 95 7.64 -8.00 13.24
N GLY A 96 7.53 -8.35 11.96
CA GLY A 96 7.71 -9.71 11.50
C GLY A 96 9.08 -10.27 11.90
N HIS A 97 9.21 -11.58 11.91
CA HIS A 97 10.38 -12.26 12.50
C HIS A 97 11.67 -12.21 11.64
N ARG A 98 11.54 -11.87 10.34
CA ARG A 98 12.66 -11.84 9.38
C ARG A 98 13.26 -10.42 9.31
N LYS A 99 14.18 -10.11 10.17
CA LYS A 99 14.74 -8.76 10.39
C LYS A 99 15.29 -8.06 9.13
N GLY A 100 15.72 -8.79 8.11
CA GLY A 100 16.23 -8.25 6.86
C GLY A 100 15.19 -8.17 5.73
N PHE A 101 14.02 -8.76 5.92
CA PHE A 101 12.98 -8.89 4.90
C PHE A 101 12.02 -7.69 4.93
N ALA A 102 11.93 -6.96 3.84
CA ALA A 102 11.16 -5.71 3.80
C ALA A 102 9.68 -5.88 4.13
N ASP A 103 9.07 -7.00 3.73
CA ASP A 103 7.66 -7.29 4.01
C ASP A 103 7.36 -7.34 5.51
N ASP A 104 8.31 -7.79 6.32
CA ASP A 104 8.16 -7.85 7.77
C ASP A 104 8.28 -6.48 8.44
N HIS A 105 8.72 -5.46 7.70
CA HIS A 105 8.88 -4.10 8.21
C HIS A 105 7.59 -3.27 8.16
N ILE A 106 6.66 -3.58 7.24
CA ILE A 106 5.54 -2.70 6.93
C ILE A 106 4.59 -2.45 8.11
N VAL A 107 4.37 -3.46 8.97
CA VAL A 107 3.52 -3.31 10.16
C VAL A 107 4.05 -2.23 11.11
N GLY A 108 5.36 -1.99 11.12
CA GLY A 108 6.01 -0.94 11.91
C GLY A 108 5.48 0.46 11.62
N ARG A 109 4.93 0.71 10.43
CA ARG A 109 4.28 1.99 10.13
C ARG A 109 3.09 2.26 11.05
N ALA A 110 2.25 1.25 11.31
CA ALA A 110 1.11 1.41 12.22
C ALA A 110 1.58 1.75 13.64
N TYR A 111 2.67 1.12 14.10
CA TYR A 111 3.27 1.42 15.41
C TYR A 111 3.86 2.83 15.49
N LEU A 112 4.52 3.27 14.42
CA LEU A 112 5.05 4.63 14.34
C LEU A 112 3.94 5.68 14.24
N TRP A 113 2.80 5.40 13.59
CA TRP A 113 1.62 6.26 13.62
C TRP A 113 1.07 6.44 15.04
N LEU A 114 0.99 5.35 15.81
CA LEU A 114 0.59 5.42 17.22
C LEU A 114 1.60 6.23 18.03
N TYR A 115 2.90 5.98 17.84
CA TYR A 115 3.94 6.74 18.54
C TYR A 115 3.90 8.25 18.23
N LEU A 116 3.76 8.62 16.96
CA LEU A 116 3.69 10.04 16.57
C LEU A 116 2.47 10.76 17.15
N ARG A 117 1.44 10.02 17.54
CA ARG A 117 0.26 10.56 18.22
C ARG A 117 0.39 10.56 19.75
N ASP A 118 0.84 9.45 20.32
CA ASP A 118 0.75 9.17 21.75
C ASP A 118 2.08 9.45 22.50
N GLU A 119 3.20 9.50 21.76
CA GLU A 119 4.58 9.69 22.25
C GLU A 119 5.02 8.68 23.32
N LEU A 120 4.43 7.47 23.33
CA LEU A 120 4.73 6.44 24.32
C LEU A 120 5.96 5.61 23.89
N PRO A 121 7.07 5.58 24.65
CA PRO A 121 8.33 4.97 24.22
C PRO A 121 8.23 3.50 23.81
N HIS A 122 7.32 2.71 24.40
CA HIS A 122 7.14 1.29 24.08
C HIS A 122 6.56 1.06 22.67
N GLN A 123 5.89 2.07 22.08
CA GLN A 123 5.36 2.01 20.71
C GLN A 123 6.48 2.13 19.66
N LEU A 124 7.56 2.83 20.01
CA LEU A 124 8.71 3.07 19.13
C LEU A 124 9.79 2.00 19.27
N ALA A 125 10.10 1.61 20.51
CA ALA A 125 11.32 0.87 20.87
C ALA A 125 11.50 -0.44 20.07
N PRO A 126 10.49 -1.31 19.86
CA PRO A 126 10.68 -2.54 19.09
C PRO A 126 11.04 -2.28 17.64
N THR A 127 10.34 -1.34 16.96
CA THR A 127 10.63 -0.93 15.59
C THR A 127 12.03 -0.34 15.47
N LYS A 128 12.37 0.59 16.36
CA LYS A 128 13.70 1.22 16.39
C LYS A 128 14.80 0.18 16.54
N LYS A 129 14.65 -0.78 17.47
CA LYS A 129 15.64 -1.85 17.68
C LYS A 129 15.92 -2.66 16.41
N VAL A 130 14.89 -3.08 15.69
CA VAL A 130 15.06 -3.83 14.44
C VAL A 130 15.78 -2.99 13.39
N PHE A 131 15.42 -1.73 13.25
CA PHE A 131 16.04 -0.87 12.25
C PHE A 131 17.44 -0.38 12.66
N ASP A 132 17.77 -0.30 13.94
CA ASP A 132 19.16 -0.07 14.39
C ASP A 132 20.09 -1.21 13.91
N GLU A 133 19.63 -2.46 14.05
CA GLU A 133 20.35 -3.62 13.53
C GLU A 133 20.39 -3.64 11.99
N PHE A 134 19.28 -3.25 11.34
CA PHE A 134 19.17 -3.22 9.89
C PHE A 134 20.13 -2.19 9.26
N VAL A 135 20.14 -0.95 9.75
CA VAL A 135 20.96 0.12 9.17
C VAL A 135 22.47 -0.07 9.47
N ALA A 136 22.81 -0.85 10.48
CA ALA A 136 24.21 -1.18 10.81
C ALA A 136 24.83 -2.21 9.83
N ARG A 137 24.04 -2.85 8.98
CA ARG A 137 24.53 -3.82 8.00
C ARG A 137 25.13 -3.11 6.78
N PRO A 138 26.10 -3.73 6.08
CA PRO A 138 26.75 -3.10 4.91
C PRO A 138 25.81 -2.95 3.69
N HIS A 139 24.86 -3.86 3.49
CA HIS A 139 23.94 -3.87 2.33
C HIS A 139 24.66 -3.80 0.98
N ASP A 140 25.65 -4.65 0.79
CA ASP A 140 26.52 -4.67 -0.40
C ASP A 140 26.34 -5.89 -1.28
N GLU A 141 25.40 -6.81 -0.93
CA GLU A 141 25.14 -7.98 -1.74
C GLU A 141 24.50 -7.60 -3.10
N SER A 142 24.78 -8.41 -4.11
CA SER A 142 24.15 -8.27 -5.43
C SER A 142 22.64 -8.50 -5.34
N LEU A 143 21.85 -7.69 -6.06
CA LEU A 143 20.39 -7.82 -6.14
C LEU A 143 19.94 -8.94 -7.11
N PHE A 144 20.87 -9.74 -7.65
CA PHE A 144 20.51 -10.84 -8.54
C PHE A 144 19.61 -11.85 -7.80
N TRP A 145 18.45 -12.18 -8.41
CA TRP A 145 17.40 -12.99 -7.78
C TRP A 145 17.79 -14.45 -7.65
N LYS A 146 18.56 -14.76 -6.61
CA LYS A 146 18.96 -16.13 -6.22
C LYS A 146 19.26 -16.18 -4.72
N ASN A 147 19.41 -17.39 -4.17
CA ASN A 147 19.84 -17.63 -2.79
C ASN A 147 19.03 -16.82 -1.76
N GLN A 148 17.72 -16.68 -1.98
CA GLN A 148 16.82 -15.93 -1.10
C GLN A 148 17.34 -14.52 -0.78
N ILE A 149 17.91 -13.82 -1.75
CA ILE A 149 18.49 -12.48 -1.58
C ILE A 149 17.49 -11.49 -0.99
N HIS A 150 16.20 -11.63 -1.28
CA HIS A 150 15.11 -10.81 -0.76
C HIS A 150 15.00 -10.84 0.79
N LEU A 151 15.54 -11.84 1.47
CA LEU A 151 15.58 -11.87 2.93
C LEU A 151 16.66 -10.95 3.52
N ARG A 152 17.52 -10.36 2.68
CA ARG A 152 18.67 -9.56 3.11
C ARG A 152 18.78 -8.23 2.40
N GLU A 153 18.33 -8.15 1.15
CA GLU A 153 18.42 -6.97 0.30
C GLU A 153 17.06 -6.66 -0.33
N TRP A 154 16.84 -5.42 -0.70
CA TRP A 154 15.63 -5.01 -1.43
C TRP A 154 15.75 -5.36 -2.91
N ALA A 155 15.66 -6.65 -3.24
CA ALA A 155 15.95 -7.21 -4.56
C ALA A 155 14.71 -7.34 -5.47
N TRP A 156 13.55 -6.81 -5.06
CA TRP A 156 12.31 -6.81 -5.83
C TRP A 156 11.53 -5.50 -5.62
N CYS A 157 10.69 -5.15 -6.57
CA CYS A 157 10.06 -3.82 -6.61
C CYS A 157 9.13 -3.54 -5.41
N ASP A 158 8.44 -4.54 -4.86
CA ASP A 158 7.54 -4.36 -3.69
C ASP A 158 8.30 -3.88 -2.46
N SER A 159 9.57 -4.29 -2.32
CA SER A 159 10.40 -3.85 -1.20
C SER A 159 10.48 -2.35 -1.09
N LEU A 160 10.32 -1.63 -2.22
CA LEU A 160 10.32 -0.16 -2.29
C LEU A 160 9.09 0.50 -1.64
N PHE A 161 8.07 -0.28 -1.32
CA PHE A 161 6.97 0.16 -0.45
C PHE A 161 7.20 -0.26 1.00
N MET A 162 7.55 -1.53 1.22
CA MET A 162 7.47 -2.18 2.52
C MET A 162 8.50 -1.64 3.53
N GLY A 163 9.78 -1.61 3.15
CA GLY A 163 10.88 -1.18 4.02
C GLY A 163 11.08 0.34 4.06
N PRO A 164 11.25 1.00 2.91
CA PRO A 164 11.59 2.42 2.84
C PRO A 164 10.59 3.33 3.52
N SER A 165 9.30 3.05 3.36
CA SER A 165 8.24 3.86 3.95
C SER A 165 8.28 3.84 5.49
N THR A 166 8.69 2.71 6.10
CA THR A 166 8.86 2.60 7.55
C THR A 166 10.11 3.33 8.02
N LEU A 167 11.24 3.23 7.28
CA LEU A 167 12.48 3.96 7.60
C LEU A 167 12.30 5.48 7.49
N ALA A 168 11.63 5.98 6.46
CA ALA A 168 11.35 7.41 6.32
C ALA A 168 10.50 7.93 7.48
N MET A 169 9.50 7.16 7.89
CA MET A 169 8.64 7.50 9.02
C MET A 169 9.39 7.40 10.37
N LEU A 170 10.29 6.43 10.52
CA LEU A 170 11.16 6.30 11.70
C LEU A 170 12.11 7.50 11.84
N HIS A 171 12.64 8.03 10.73
CA HIS A 171 13.35 9.29 10.73
C HIS A 171 12.48 10.43 11.29
N SER A 172 11.23 10.57 10.81
CA SER A 172 10.31 11.59 11.33
C SER A 172 10.01 11.43 12.81
N ALA A 173 9.94 10.18 13.30
CA ALA A 173 9.64 9.88 14.70
C ALA A 173 10.83 10.12 15.66
N THR A 174 12.07 10.03 15.15
CA THR A 174 13.28 10.07 16.00
C THR A 174 14.19 11.28 15.74
N GLY A 175 14.07 11.93 14.59
CA GLY A 175 15.01 12.94 14.12
C GLY A 175 16.36 12.34 13.65
N GLU A 176 16.56 11.02 13.75
CA GLU A 176 17.84 10.36 13.41
C GLU A 176 17.99 10.23 11.89
N ARG A 177 18.87 11.02 11.29
CA ARG A 177 19.08 11.08 9.84
C ARG A 177 19.57 9.77 9.23
N ARG A 178 20.28 8.94 9.98
CA ARG A 178 20.82 7.65 9.50
C ARG A 178 19.76 6.72 8.92
N TYR A 179 18.51 6.77 9.40
CA TYR A 179 17.42 5.98 8.84
C TYR A 179 17.06 6.44 7.43
N LEU A 180 16.99 7.75 7.23
CA LEU A 180 16.69 8.34 5.92
C LEU A 180 17.86 8.13 4.95
N ASP A 181 19.10 8.30 5.40
CA ASP A 181 20.29 8.10 4.55
C ASP A 181 20.44 6.63 4.11
N THR A 182 20.16 5.68 4.99
CA THR A 182 20.16 4.25 4.65
C THR A 182 19.01 3.93 3.69
N MET A 183 17.81 4.46 3.95
CA MET A 183 16.66 4.31 3.07
C MET A 183 16.98 4.83 1.66
N ASP A 184 17.57 6.02 1.54
CA ASP A 184 17.96 6.63 0.27
C ASP A 184 18.96 5.76 -0.50
N LYS A 185 20.04 5.31 0.17
CA LYS A 185 21.04 4.41 -0.41
C LYS A 185 20.39 3.14 -0.99
N LEU A 186 19.55 2.49 -0.22
CA LEU A 186 18.95 1.22 -0.61
C LEU A 186 17.84 1.38 -1.64
N TRP A 187 17.05 2.44 -1.55
CA TRP A 187 16.07 2.79 -2.56
C TRP A 187 16.72 2.89 -3.93
N TRP A 188 17.76 3.72 -4.05
CA TRP A 188 18.39 3.95 -5.35
C TRP A 188 19.21 2.75 -5.82
N LYS A 189 19.80 1.96 -4.92
CA LYS A 189 20.38 0.66 -5.28
C LYS A 189 19.37 -0.22 -6.01
N THR A 190 18.16 -0.31 -5.51
CA THR A 190 17.09 -1.12 -6.10
C THR A 190 16.49 -0.46 -7.35
N ALA A 191 16.20 0.84 -7.28
CA ALA A 191 15.62 1.59 -8.39
C ALA A 191 16.55 1.62 -9.61
N ASP A 192 17.83 1.88 -9.42
CA ASP A 192 18.82 1.88 -10.52
C ASP A 192 19.00 0.49 -11.15
N TYR A 193 18.69 -0.58 -10.41
CA TYR A 193 18.78 -1.96 -10.89
C TYR A 193 17.51 -2.44 -11.60
N LEU A 194 16.33 -2.03 -11.11
CA LEU A 194 15.04 -2.59 -11.57
C LEU A 194 14.23 -1.64 -12.45
N TYR A 195 14.57 -0.35 -12.54
CA TYR A 195 13.78 0.61 -13.32
C TYR A 195 14.10 0.55 -14.80
N ASP A 196 13.10 0.22 -15.63
CA ASP A 196 13.18 0.30 -17.08
C ASP A 196 12.78 1.69 -17.56
N LYS A 197 13.76 2.49 -17.97
CA LYS A 197 13.57 3.89 -18.37
C LYS A 197 12.73 4.04 -19.65
N GLU A 198 12.75 3.04 -20.52
CA GLU A 198 12.00 3.07 -21.78
C GLU A 198 10.49 2.97 -21.52
N SER A 199 10.11 2.07 -20.59
CA SER A 199 8.71 1.81 -20.25
C SER A 199 8.22 2.65 -19.05
N SER A 200 9.10 3.37 -18.35
CA SER A 200 8.81 4.06 -17.08
C SER A 200 8.22 3.14 -16.01
N LEU A 201 8.61 1.86 -16.00
CA LEU A 201 8.11 0.81 -15.12
C LEU A 201 9.25 0.04 -14.45
N PHE A 202 8.94 -0.58 -13.33
CA PHE A 202 9.87 -1.48 -12.63
C PHE A 202 9.66 -2.93 -13.03
N TRP A 203 10.75 -3.63 -13.32
CA TRP A 203 10.77 -5.08 -13.30
C TRP A 203 10.46 -5.58 -11.88
N ARG A 204 9.77 -6.71 -11.76
CA ARG A 204 9.51 -7.31 -10.44
C ARG A 204 10.83 -7.58 -9.70
N ASP A 205 11.75 -8.27 -10.34
CA ASP A 205 13.11 -8.60 -9.90
C ASP A 205 13.94 -9.01 -11.14
N SER A 206 15.23 -9.30 -10.98
CA SER A 206 16.11 -9.61 -12.11
C SER A 206 15.74 -10.87 -12.89
N SER A 207 14.93 -11.77 -12.34
CA SER A 207 14.44 -12.93 -13.09
C SER A 207 13.43 -12.57 -14.18
N TYR A 208 12.95 -11.33 -14.20
CA TYR A 208 12.02 -10.80 -15.19
C TYR A 208 12.70 -10.07 -16.35
N PHE A 209 13.98 -9.75 -16.28
CA PHE A 209 14.69 -8.97 -17.32
C PHE A 209 14.63 -9.60 -18.72
N THR A 210 14.57 -10.93 -18.79
CA THR A 210 14.52 -11.66 -20.05
C THR A 210 13.16 -12.26 -20.38
N ARG A 211 12.18 -12.11 -19.48
CA ARG A 211 10.82 -12.63 -19.70
C ARG A 211 10.08 -11.80 -20.73
N LYS A 212 9.28 -12.48 -21.55
CA LYS A 212 8.46 -11.86 -22.58
C LYS A 212 7.02 -12.34 -22.49
N GLU A 213 6.09 -11.47 -22.81
CA GLU A 213 4.69 -11.79 -23.05
C GLU A 213 4.56 -12.60 -24.36
N LYS A 214 3.39 -13.17 -24.62
CA LYS A 214 3.11 -13.93 -25.85
C LYS A 214 3.29 -13.10 -27.13
N ASN A 215 3.09 -11.81 -27.07
CA ASN A 215 3.28 -10.85 -28.15
C ASN A 215 4.73 -10.34 -28.29
N GLY A 216 5.66 -10.81 -27.47
CA GLY A 216 7.07 -10.41 -27.48
C GLY A 216 7.41 -9.21 -26.61
N GLU A 217 6.42 -8.58 -25.97
CA GLU A 217 6.62 -7.43 -25.11
C GLU A 217 7.27 -7.79 -23.77
N LYS A 218 7.82 -6.79 -23.07
CA LYS A 218 8.39 -6.94 -21.72
C LYS A 218 7.29 -7.29 -20.72
N VAL A 219 7.59 -8.12 -19.74
CA VAL A 219 6.64 -8.51 -18.66
C VAL A 219 6.79 -7.57 -17.49
N PHE A 220 5.79 -6.72 -17.26
CA PHE A 220 5.70 -5.90 -16.07
C PHE A 220 4.53 -6.32 -15.19
N TRP A 221 4.72 -6.20 -13.88
CA TRP A 221 3.70 -6.56 -12.91
C TRP A 221 3.03 -5.30 -12.34
N ALA A 222 1.76 -5.08 -12.71
CA ALA A 222 0.99 -3.89 -12.37
C ALA A 222 0.94 -3.61 -10.85
N ARG A 223 0.63 -4.64 -10.02
CA ARG A 223 0.59 -4.48 -8.56
C ARG A 223 1.95 -4.07 -7.99
N GLY A 224 3.06 -4.65 -8.48
CA GLY A 224 4.41 -4.29 -8.06
C GLY A 224 4.74 -2.83 -8.35
N ASN A 225 4.38 -2.34 -9.53
CA ASN A 225 4.55 -0.94 -9.90
C ASN A 225 3.66 -0.01 -9.06
N GLY A 226 2.44 -0.43 -8.74
CA GLY A 226 1.57 0.27 -7.79
C GLY A 226 2.20 0.39 -6.40
N TRP A 227 2.90 -0.65 -5.91
CA TRP A 227 3.65 -0.57 -4.66
C TRP A 227 4.78 0.46 -4.71
N VAL A 228 5.55 0.51 -5.81
CA VAL A 228 6.62 1.50 -5.97
C VAL A 228 6.05 2.92 -5.94
N LEU A 229 4.97 3.17 -6.68
CA LEU A 229 4.33 4.49 -6.71
C LEU A 229 3.80 4.91 -5.34
N ALA A 230 3.15 4.00 -4.61
CA ALA A 230 2.69 4.24 -3.24
C ALA A 230 3.87 4.46 -2.27
N GLY A 231 4.97 3.71 -2.43
CA GLY A 231 6.20 3.90 -1.68
C GLY A 231 6.79 5.29 -1.86
N LEU A 232 6.84 5.79 -3.10
CA LEU A 232 7.25 7.17 -3.40
C LEU A 232 6.39 8.20 -2.65
N CYS A 233 5.06 8.05 -2.67
CA CYS A 233 4.16 8.92 -1.92
C CYS A 233 4.50 8.94 -0.43
N HIS A 234 4.68 7.77 0.17
CA HIS A 234 4.96 7.66 1.61
C HIS A 234 6.33 8.21 2.00
N ILE A 235 7.36 7.97 1.18
CA ILE A 235 8.70 8.53 1.42
C ILE A 235 8.65 10.05 1.35
N LEU A 236 8.03 10.61 0.31
CA LEU A 236 7.95 12.05 0.11
C LEU A 236 7.16 12.78 1.21
N GLN A 237 6.25 12.10 1.92
CA GLN A 237 5.55 12.67 3.08
C GLN A 237 6.49 12.89 4.28
N HIS A 238 7.51 12.04 4.44
CA HIS A 238 8.42 12.04 5.59
C HIS A 238 9.82 12.58 5.29
N MET A 239 10.17 12.71 4.00
CA MET A 239 11.46 13.23 3.57
C MET A 239 11.48 14.76 3.65
N PRO A 240 12.45 15.39 4.34
CA PRO A 240 12.58 16.85 4.41
C PRO A 240 12.63 17.49 3.02
N ALA A 241 12.07 18.70 2.89
CA ALA A 241 11.99 19.42 1.62
C ALA A 241 13.38 19.72 1.02
N ASP A 242 14.38 19.92 1.87
CA ASP A 242 15.77 20.21 1.55
C ASP A 242 16.67 18.96 1.50
N TYR A 243 16.10 17.76 1.60
CA TYR A 243 16.89 16.53 1.49
C TYR A 243 17.52 16.41 0.09
N PRO A 244 18.84 16.19 -0.03
CA PRO A 244 19.58 16.38 -1.29
C PRO A 244 19.02 15.57 -2.48
N THR A 245 18.56 14.35 -2.26
CA THR A 245 18.05 13.47 -3.32
C THR A 245 16.53 13.59 -3.55
N ARG A 246 15.81 14.38 -2.73
CA ARG A 246 14.36 14.57 -2.88
C ARG A 246 13.90 14.90 -4.31
N PRO A 247 14.58 15.79 -5.08
CA PRO A 247 14.19 16.09 -6.46
C PRO A 247 14.18 14.84 -7.36
N ARG A 248 15.07 13.87 -7.10
CA ARG A 248 15.12 12.60 -7.86
C ARG A 248 13.89 11.74 -7.59
N TYR A 249 13.39 11.69 -6.35
CA TYR A 249 12.14 11.00 -6.00
C TYR A 249 10.92 11.66 -6.65
N VAL A 250 10.84 13.00 -6.61
CA VAL A 250 9.75 13.74 -7.24
C VAL A 250 9.74 13.53 -8.76
N LYS A 251 10.92 13.49 -9.38
CA LYS A 251 11.04 13.20 -10.81
C LYS A 251 10.54 11.82 -11.14
N LEU A 252 11.01 10.79 -10.43
CA LEU A 252 10.58 9.40 -10.64
C LEU A 252 9.06 9.23 -10.40
N PHE A 253 8.52 9.87 -9.36
CA PHE A 253 7.08 9.89 -9.11
C PHE A 253 6.29 10.42 -10.30
N LYS A 254 6.73 11.55 -10.88
CA LYS A 254 6.08 12.14 -12.06
C LYS A 254 6.18 11.26 -13.30
N GLU A 255 7.35 10.63 -13.52
CA GLU A 255 7.57 9.72 -14.65
C GLU A 255 6.64 8.49 -14.58
N MET A 256 6.45 7.92 -13.39
CA MET A 256 5.59 6.76 -13.20
C MET A 256 4.09 7.08 -13.18
N SER A 257 3.73 8.36 -12.99
CA SER A 257 2.33 8.82 -12.89
C SER A 257 1.78 9.34 -14.21
N ALA A 258 2.62 9.51 -15.22
CA ALA A 258 2.25 10.00 -16.54
C ALA A 258 1.67 8.87 -17.42
#